data_22064624bcd3d7eab9550649b2501d65
#
_entry.id   22064624bcd3d7eab9550649b2501d65
#
_cell.length_a   1.000
_cell.length_b   1.000
_cell.length_c   1.000
_cell.angle_alpha   90.00
_cell.angle_beta   90.00
_cell.angle_gamma   90.00
#
_symmetry.space_group_name_H-M   'P 1'
#
loop_
_entity.id
_entity.type
_entity.pdbx_description
1 polymer ?
#
loop_
_entity_poly.entity_id
_entity_poly.type
_entity_poly.pdbx_seq_one_letter_code
_entity_poly.pdbx_strand_id
1 'polypeptide(L)'
;MQRSGSCAIVVLIVGEVAYVANVGDSRAFMSIDGGSNIVPLSIDHKPESDSETARIEGNGGKVYQNQSYIPDPSPGNSSGTQTLIGPHRVFPGRLSVSRTIGDIEAKDERYGGNPNVVIATPEIRAFKIKDNYDFIAIGCDGVFEKMDN
;
A
#
# COMPACT_ATOMS: atom_id res chain seq x y z
N MET A 1 -3.16 24.80 0.57
CA MET A 1 -3.78 23.61 1.16
C MET A 1 -2.76 22.49 1.14
N GLN A 2 -2.52 21.78 2.22
CA GLN A 2 -1.55 20.69 2.24
C GLN A 2 -2.21 19.44 1.65
N ARG A 3 -1.69 19.00 0.50
CA ARG A 3 -2.07 17.74 -0.17
C ARG A 3 -1.13 16.59 0.18
N SER A 4 -0.25 16.82 1.16
CA SER A 4 0.78 15.86 1.50
C SER A 4 0.21 14.71 2.32
N GLY A 5 0.64 13.51 1.99
CA GLY A 5 0.40 12.29 2.75
C GLY A 5 1.63 11.43 2.80
N SER A 6 1.61 10.43 3.67
CA SER A 6 2.71 9.47 3.84
C SER A 6 2.17 8.12 4.25
N CYS A 7 2.85 7.06 3.83
CA CYS A 7 2.76 5.75 4.46
C CYS A 7 3.59 5.73 5.74
N ALA A 8 3.31 4.80 6.63
CA ALA A 8 4.10 4.57 7.84
C ALA A 8 4.12 3.09 8.19
N ILE A 9 5.30 2.58 8.49
CA ILE A 9 5.48 1.26 9.07
C ILE A 9 6.40 1.37 10.28
N VAL A 10 6.00 0.74 11.38
CA VAL A 10 6.71 0.78 12.66
C VAL A 10 6.84 -0.63 13.20
N VAL A 11 8.02 -0.97 13.64
CA VAL A 11 8.27 -2.20 14.41
C VAL A 11 8.70 -1.81 15.81
N LEU A 12 7.98 -2.29 16.80
CA LEU A 12 8.28 -2.11 18.22
C LEU A 12 8.56 -3.47 18.85
N ILE A 13 9.73 -3.62 19.46
CA ILE A 13 10.12 -4.83 20.18
C ILE A 13 10.04 -4.56 21.68
N VAL A 14 9.25 -5.35 22.40
CA VAL A 14 9.09 -5.27 23.85
C VAL A 14 9.31 -6.67 24.44
N GLY A 15 10.44 -6.84 25.12
CA GLY A 15 10.86 -8.18 25.56
C GLY A 15 11.00 -9.15 24.40
N GLU A 16 10.24 -10.23 24.45
CA GLU A 16 10.24 -11.27 23.39
C GLU A 16 9.09 -11.09 22.36
N VAL A 17 8.43 -9.95 22.34
CA VAL A 17 7.30 -9.71 21.43
C VAL A 17 7.63 -8.56 20.49
N ALA A 18 7.43 -8.77 19.20
CA ALA A 18 7.48 -7.72 18.19
C ALA A 18 6.06 -7.35 17.75
N TYR A 19 5.80 -6.06 17.70
CA TYR A 19 4.57 -5.45 17.19
C TYR A 19 4.90 -4.72 15.90
N VAL A 20 4.12 -4.98 14.86
CA VAL A 20 4.25 -4.29 13.56
C VAL A 20 2.97 -3.54 13.31
N ALA A 21 3.08 -2.23 13.12
CA ALA A 21 1.98 -1.35 12.75
C ALA A 21 2.23 -0.79 11.34
N ASN A 22 1.29 -1.00 10.41
CA ASN A 22 1.38 -0.55 9.03
C ASN A 22 0.21 0.34 8.62
N VAL A 23 0.52 1.44 7.91
CA VAL A 23 -0.42 2.32 7.23
C VAL A 23 0.15 2.60 5.84
N GLY A 24 -0.44 2.02 4.80
CA GLY A 24 0.01 2.17 3.41
C GLY A 24 0.70 0.94 2.86
N ASP A 25 1.63 1.13 1.93
CA ASP A 25 2.28 0.08 1.13
C ASP A 25 3.79 -0.05 1.36
N SER A 26 4.28 0.51 2.46
CA SER A 26 5.60 0.13 3.00
C SER A 26 5.50 -1.26 3.62
N ARG A 27 6.59 -2.05 3.57
CA ARG A 27 6.60 -3.43 4.05
C ARG A 27 7.62 -3.67 5.15
N ALA A 28 7.26 -4.63 6.01
CA ALA A 28 8.19 -5.30 6.90
C ALA A 28 8.17 -6.80 6.63
N PHE A 29 9.33 -7.40 6.64
CA PHE A 29 9.50 -8.84 6.60
C PHE A 29 10.57 -9.30 7.60
N MET A 30 10.57 -10.57 7.87
CA MET A 30 11.51 -11.22 8.79
C MET A 30 12.23 -12.36 8.06
N SER A 31 13.55 -12.39 8.20
CA SER A 31 14.38 -13.52 7.82
C SER A 31 14.42 -14.53 8.95
N ILE A 32 14.34 -15.81 8.62
CA ILE A 32 14.42 -16.92 9.56
C ILE A 32 15.31 -18.05 9.03
N ASP A 33 15.79 -18.88 9.93
CA ASP A 33 16.56 -20.09 9.64
C ASP A 33 17.85 -19.80 8.82
N GLY A 34 18.61 -18.78 9.23
CA GLY A 34 19.87 -18.40 8.59
C GLY A 34 19.69 -17.84 7.16
N GLY A 35 18.59 -17.14 6.90
CA GLY A 35 18.26 -16.56 5.59
C GLY A 35 17.56 -17.53 4.63
N SER A 36 17.20 -18.72 5.09
CA SER A 36 16.57 -19.74 4.24
C SER A 36 15.09 -19.44 3.93
N ASN A 37 14.42 -18.68 4.80
CA ASN A 37 13.00 -18.37 4.67
C ASN A 37 12.73 -16.91 5.01
N ILE A 38 11.70 -16.34 4.34
CA ILE A 38 11.21 -14.99 4.58
C ILE A 38 9.73 -15.02 4.97
N VAL A 39 9.40 -14.33 6.05
CA VAL A 39 8.05 -14.24 6.58
C VAL A 39 7.55 -12.79 6.47
N PRO A 40 6.49 -12.51 5.69
CA PRO A 40 5.88 -11.18 5.66
C PRO A 40 5.29 -10.80 7.02
N LEU A 41 5.60 -9.60 7.50
CA LEU A 41 5.09 -9.08 8.76
C LEU A 41 4.00 -8.03 8.59
N SER A 42 3.86 -7.48 7.40
CA SER A 42 2.80 -6.52 7.03
C SER A 42 2.11 -6.95 5.74
N ILE A 43 0.94 -6.39 5.50
CA ILE A 43 0.22 -6.46 4.22
C ILE A 43 0.10 -5.04 3.69
N ASP A 44 0.35 -4.88 2.39
CA ASP A 44 0.18 -3.61 1.70
C ASP A 44 -1.30 -3.21 1.66
N HIS A 45 -1.60 -1.97 2.00
CA HIS A 45 -2.94 -1.42 1.89
C HIS A 45 -3.17 -0.87 0.47
N LYS A 46 -3.21 -1.77 -0.51
CA LYS A 46 -3.53 -1.43 -1.90
C LYS A 46 -5.04 -1.43 -2.12
N PRO A 47 -5.58 -0.50 -2.92
CA PRO A 47 -7.02 -0.42 -3.19
C PRO A 47 -7.65 -1.70 -3.72
N GLU A 48 -6.89 -2.48 -4.51
CA GLU A 48 -7.30 -3.75 -5.13
C GLU A 48 -7.25 -4.96 -4.20
N SER A 49 -6.70 -4.84 -2.99
CA SER A 49 -6.73 -5.93 -2.01
C SER A 49 -8.15 -6.19 -1.55
N ASP A 50 -8.58 -7.45 -1.48
CA ASP A 50 -9.98 -7.82 -1.22
C ASP A 50 -10.57 -7.14 0.01
N SER A 51 -9.83 -7.10 1.12
CA SER A 51 -10.26 -6.47 2.37
C SER A 51 -10.40 -4.96 2.25
N GLU A 52 -9.47 -4.31 1.54
CA GLU A 52 -9.51 -2.87 1.32
C GLU A 52 -10.59 -2.49 0.31
N THR A 53 -10.74 -3.26 -0.79
CA THR A 53 -11.84 -3.07 -1.74
C THR A 53 -13.18 -3.14 -1.04
N ALA A 54 -13.41 -4.20 -0.25
CA ALA A 54 -14.67 -4.38 0.49
C ALA A 54 -14.94 -3.21 1.46
N ARG A 55 -13.89 -2.73 2.17
CA ARG A 55 -14.00 -1.58 3.08
C ARG A 55 -14.32 -0.29 2.32
N ILE A 56 -13.60 -0.02 1.22
CA ILE A 56 -13.76 1.18 0.38
C ILE A 56 -15.19 1.24 -0.17
N GLU A 57 -15.65 0.16 -0.82
CA GLU A 57 -16.96 0.11 -1.46
C GLU A 57 -18.10 0.11 -0.44
N GLY A 58 -17.92 -0.61 0.67
CA GLY A 58 -18.88 -0.60 1.79
C GLY A 58 -19.07 0.78 2.43
N ASN A 59 -18.11 1.69 2.27
CA ASN A 59 -18.21 3.08 2.73
C ASN A 59 -18.52 4.09 1.60
N GLY A 60 -18.98 3.62 0.44
CA GLY A 60 -19.42 4.47 -0.68
C GLY A 60 -18.26 4.99 -1.55
N GLY A 61 -17.04 4.48 -1.35
CA GLY A 61 -15.92 4.75 -2.25
C GLY A 61 -15.93 3.84 -3.48
N LYS A 62 -14.91 4.00 -4.33
CA LYS A 62 -14.72 3.16 -5.53
C LYS A 62 -13.25 2.86 -5.73
N VAL A 63 -12.96 1.68 -6.25
CA VAL A 63 -11.64 1.33 -6.79
C VAL A 63 -11.69 1.42 -8.31
N TYR A 64 -10.69 2.05 -8.93
CA TYR A 64 -10.63 2.25 -10.37
C TYR A 64 -9.19 2.28 -10.88
N GLN A 65 -9.02 2.15 -12.19
CA GLN A 65 -7.74 2.33 -12.88
C GLN A 65 -7.87 3.42 -13.93
N ASN A 66 -6.84 4.25 -14.07
CA ASN A 66 -6.74 5.17 -15.19
C ASN A 66 -6.23 4.42 -16.42
N GLN A 67 -6.81 4.72 -17.57
CA GLN A 67 -6.33 4.27 -18.86
C GLN A 67 -5.81 5.48 -19.65
N SER A 68 -4.66 5.33 -20.25
CA SER A 68 -4.06 6.32 -21.14
C SER A 68 -3.77 5.67 -22.48
N TYR A 69 -4.02 6.40 -23.57
CA TYR A 69 -3.76 5.94 -24.92
C TYR A 69 -2.49 6.62 -25.41
N ILE A 70 -1.52 5.84 -25.85
CA ILE A 70 -0.27 6.32 -26.45
C ILE A 70 -0.14 5.76 -27.86
N PRO A 71 0.57 6.47 -28.77
CA PRO A 71 0.91 5.92 -30.08
C PRO A 71 1.67 4.60 -29.94
N ASP A 72 1.33 3.60 -30.76
CA ASP A 72 2.05 2.34 -30.77
C ASP A 72 3.46 2.56 -31.35
N PRO A 73 4.52 2.25 -30.59
CA PRO A 73 5.89 2.45 -31.05
C PRO A 73 6.37 1.40 -32.06
N SER A 74 5.51 0.42 -32.44
CA SER A 74 5.90 -0.66 -33.34
C SER A 74 6.24 -0.15 -34.75
N PRO A 75 7.37 -0.55 -35.34
CA PRO A 75 7.75 -0.15 -36.69
C PRO A 75 6.68 -0.52 -37.71
N GLY A 76 6.19 0.44 -38.50
CA GLY A 76 5.18 0.24 -39.55
C GLY A 76 3.73 0.43 -39.09
N ASN A 77 3.44 0.66 -37.82
CA ASN A 77 2.09 0.90 -37.31
C ASN A 77 1.84 2.36 -36.98
N SER A 78 1.87 3.23 -37.98
CA SER A 78 1.73 4.71 -37.78
C SER A 78 0.34 5.19 -37.33
N SER A 79 -0.64 4.30 -37.20
CA SER A 79 -2.01 4.61 -36.73
C SER A 79 -2.47 3.75 -35.54
N GLY A 80 -1.60 2.89 -35.03
CA GLY A 80 -1.88 2.07 -33.85
C GLY A 80 -1.87 2.86 -32.55
N THR A 81 -2.71 2.44 -31.60
CA THR A 81 -2.77 3.01 -30.26
C THR A 81 -2.59 1.91 -29.24
N GLN A 82 -1.63 2.09 -28.33
CA GLN A 82 -1.44 1.20 -27.20
C GLN A 82 -2.15 1.77 -25.98
N THR A 83 -2.89 0.92 -25.26
CA THR A 83 -3.53 1.29 -23.99
C THR A 83 -2.55 1.02 -22.84
N LEU A 84 -2.22 2.07 -22.10
CA LEU A 84 -1.53 1.95 -20.81
C LEU A 84 -2.55 1.95 -19.69
N ILE A 85 -2.52 0.93 -18.86
CA ILE A 85 -3.34 0.82 -17.67
C ILE A 85 -2.49 1.22 -16.47
N GLY A 86 -2.93 2.23 -15.73
CA GLY A 86 -2.27 2.71 -14.53
C GLY A 86 -2.56 1.82 -13.31
N PRO A 87 -1.99 2.13 -12.14
CA PRO A 87 -2.27 1.41 -10.91
C PRO A 87 -3.73 1.59 -10.48
N HIS A 88 -4.22 0.66 -9.67
CA HIS A 88 -5.50 0.83 -8.99
C HIS A 88 -5.46 2.04 -8.05
N ARG A 89 -6.55 2.77 -8.03
CA ARG A 89 -6.71 3.99 -7.22
C ARG A 89 -8.03 3.97 -6.48
N VAL A 90 -8.05 4.64 -5.34
CA VAL A 90 -9.26 4.85 -4.53
C VAL A 90 -9.91 6.19 -4.88
N PHE A 91 -11.24 6.22 -4.92
CA PHE A 91 -12.03 7.45 -5.00
C PHE A 91 -13.01 7.52 -3.81
N PRO A 92 -13.09 8.66 -3.11
CA PRO A 92 -12.35 9.91 -3.31
C PRO A 92 -10.85 9.76 -2.96
N GLY A 93 -10.04 10.75 -3.37
CA GLY A 93 -8.61 10.87 -3.03
C GLY A 93 -7.67 10.61 -4.20
N ARG A 94 -8.01 9.72 -5.12
CA ARG A 94 -7.17 9.34 -6.30
C ARG A 94 -5.80 8.76 -5.95
N LEU A 95 -5.67 8.19 -4.75
CA LEU A 95 -4.45 7.60 -4.24
C LEU A 95 -4.29 6.16 -4.70
N SER A 96 -3.05 5.70 -4.89
CA SER A 96 -2.70 4.30 -5.18
C SER A 96 -2.57 3.44 -3.92
N VAL A 97 -2.90 4.01 -2.75
CA VAL A 97 -2.99 3.33 -1.46
C VAL A 97 -4.34 3.66 -0.81
N SER A 98 -4.86 2.77 0.00
CA SER A 98 -6.15 2.90 0.68
C SER A 98 -6.05 3.47 2.09
N ARG A 99 -4.81 3.49 2.65
CA ARG A 99 -4.53 4.05 3.97
C ARG A 99 -3.30 4.94 3.93
N THR A 100 -3.39 6.12 4.55
CA THR A 100 -2.31 7.11 4.63
C THR A 100 -2.40 7.92 5.92
N ILE A 101 -1.27 8.52 6.31
CA ILE A 101 -1.23 9.63 7.26
C ILE A 101 -1.23 10.92 6.43
N GLY A 102 -2.06 11.91 6.81
CA GLY A 102 -2.25 13.11 5.99
C GLY A 102 -3.31 12.91 4.90
N ASP A 103 -3.05 13.37 3.68
CA ASP A 103 -3.98 13.35 2.54
C ASP A 103 -5.38 13.89 2.90
N ILE A 104 -5.41 15.05 3.53
CA ILE A 104 -6.60 15.65 4.12
C ILE A 104 -7.73 15.79 3.10
N GLU A 105 -7.43 16.14 1.84
CA GLU A 105 -8.45 16.29 0.80
C GLU A 105 -9.19 14.97 0.50
N ALA A 106 -8.55 13.83 0.66
CA ALA A 106 -9.16 12.53 0.47
C ALA A 106 -10.10 12.13 1.62
N LYS A 107 -9.93 12.74 2.80
CA LYS A 107 -10.60 12.39 4.06
C LYS A 107 -11.65 13.40 4.50
N ASP A 108 -11.50 14.65 4.14
CA ASP A 108 -12.36 15.73 4.62
C ASP A 108 -13.52 15.97 3.65
N GLU A 109 -14.74 15.80 4.14
CA GLU A 109 -15.99 15.96 3.36
C GLU A 109 -16.13 17.35 2.75
N ARG A 110 -15.55 18.39 3.37
CA ARG A 110 -15.54 19.77 2.82
C ARG A 110 -14.85 19.86 1.47
N TYR A 111 -13.96 18.90 1.15
CA TYR A 111 -13.24 18.82 -0.11
C TYR A 111 -13.70 17.65 -1.00
N GLY A 112 -14.84 17.05 -0.65
CA GLY A 112 -15.36 15.87 -1.35
C GLY A 112 -14.66 14.58 -0.99
N GLY A 113 -13.88 14.57 0.08
CA GLY A 113 -13.25 13.38 0.67
C GLY A 113 -14.23 12.54 1.48
N ASN A 114 -13.77 11.39 1.94
CA ASN A 114 -14.52 10.53 2.84
C ASN A 114 -13.56 9.87 3.86
N PRO A 115 -13.71 10.20 5.18
CA PRO A 115 -12.81 9.71 6.22
C PRO A 115 -12.88 8.20 6.45
N ASN A 116 -13.90 7.52 5.92
CA ASN A 116 -14.07 6.07 6.03
C ASN A 116 -13.52 5.31 4.81
N VAL A 117 -13.23 6.02 3.71
CA VAL A 117 -12.69 5.46 2.47
C VAL A 117 -11.17 5.47 2.48
N VAL A 118 -10.55 6.63 2.70
CA VAL A 118 -9.11 6.72 2.95
C VAL A 118 -8.90 6.92 4.44
N ILE A 119 -8.28 5.97 5.11
CA ILE A 119 -8.14 5.97 6.57
C ILE A 119 -6.68 6.05 7.01
N ALA A 120 -6.46 6.43 8.27
CA ALA A 120 -5.14 6.41 8.91
C ALA A 120 -5.01 5.30 9.97
N THR A 121 -6.02 4.44 10.09
CA THR A 121 -6.02 3.34 11.06
C THR A 121 -4.99 2.29 10.65
N PRO A 122 -3.98 1.99 11.49
CA PRO A 122 -3.00 0.97 11.16
C PRO A 122 -3.59 -0.44 11.26
N GLU A 123 -3.04 -1.35 10.46
CA GLU A 123 -3.10 -2.77 10.77
C GLU A 123 -1.98 -3.07 11.76
N ILE A 124 -2.31 -3.73 12.87
CA ILE A 124 -1.34 -4.09 13.91
C ILE A 124 -1.27 -5.61 14.01
N ARG A 125 -0.05 -6.14 13.91
CA ARG A 125 0.27 -7.55 14.14
C ARG A 125 1.26 -7.68 15.28
N ALA A 126 1.15 -8.77 16.04
CA ALA A 126 2.08 -9.10 17.10
C ALA A 126 2.52 -10.56 16.97
N PHE A 127 3.79 -10.83 17.21
CA PHE A 127 4.33 -12.18 17.21
C PHE A 127 5.44 -12.31 18.26
N LYS A 128 5.57 -13.53 18.80
CA LYS A 128 6.65 -13.85 19.73
C LYS A 128 7.94 -14.10 18.95
N ILE A 129 9.02 -13.47 19.34
CA ILE A 129 10.35 -13.68 18.78
C ILE A 129 10.85 -15.08 19.19
N LYS A 130 11.46 -15.79 18.25
CA LYS A 130 12.01 -17.14 18.43
C LYS A 130 13.50 -17.15 18.11
N ASP A 131 14.22 -18.15 18.59
CA ASP A 131 15.67 -18.27 18.44
C ASP A 131 16.15 -18.43 16.97
N ASN A 132 15.25 -18.87 16.08
CA ASN A 132 15.53 -19.01 14.66
C ASN A 132 15.23 -17.76 13.82
N TYR A 133 14.94 -16.63 14.46
CA TYR A 133 14.70 -15.36 13.77
C TYR A 133 16.01 -14.59 13.63
N ASP A 134 16.37 -14.25 12.39
CA ASP A 134 17.65 -13.64 12.08
C ASP A 134 17.59 -12.11 12.21
N PHE A 135 16.70 -11.49 11.43
CA PHE A 135 16.51 -10.04 11.43
C PHE A 135 15.12 -9.64 10.87
N ILE A 136 14.72 -8.41 11.13
CA ILE A 136 13.56 -7.77 10.50
C ILE A 136 14.08 -6.68 9.57
N ALA A 137 13.56 -6.64 8.35
CA ALA A 137 13.80 -5.54 7.42
C ALA A 137 12.52 -4.76 7.18
N ILE A 138 12.68 -3.44 7.00
CA ILE A 138 11.60 -2.49 6.72
C ILE A 138 12.00 -1.68 5.50
N GLY A 139 11.10 -1.49 4.56
CA GLY A 139 11.33 -0.69 3.37
C GLY A 139 10.06 -0.03 2.85
N CYS A 140 10.23 1.01 2.03
CA CYS A 140 9.14 1.61 1.27
C CYS A 140 8.95 0.90 -0.08
N ASP A 141 7.92 1.31 -0.82
CA ASP A 141 7.61 0.83 -2.17
C ASP A 141 8.79 0.99 -3.14
N GLY A 142 9.60 2.04 -3.00
CA GLY A 142 10.80 2.25 -3.83
C GLY A 142 11.82 1.09 -3.77
N VAL A 143 11.79 0.29 -2.70
CA VAL A 143 12.57 -0.96 -2.57
C VAL A 143 11.78 -2.11 -3.19
N PHE A 144 10.54 -2.30 -2.75
CA PHE A 144 9.74 -3.51 -3.04
C PHE A 144 9.02 -3.51 -4.39
N GLU A 145 8.98 -2.39 -5.13
CA GLU A 145 8.60 -2.38 -6.55
C GLU A 145 9.64 -3.04 -7.47
N LYS A 146 10.87 -3.18 -7.00
CA LYS A 146 12.00 -3.71 -7.77
C LYS A 146 12.57 -5.01 -7.22
N MET A 147 12.23 -5.33 -5.99
CA MET A 147 12.71 -6.50 -5.27
C MET A 147 11.52 -7.17 -4.58
N ASP A 148 11.25 -8.42 -4.94
CA ASP A 148 10.32 -9.26 -4.17
C ASP A 148 10.90 -9.59 -2.80
N ASN A 149 10.04 -10.01 -1.85
CA ASN A 149 10.47 -10.42 -0.52
C ASN A 149 11.35 -11.67 -0.57
#